data_4cde184aa1481b0ea0125a91562c7359
#
_entry.id   4cde184aa1481b0ea0125a91562c7359
#
_cell.length_a   1.000
_cell.length_b   1.000
_cell.length_c   1.000
_cell.angle_alpha   90.00
_cell.angle_beta   90.00
_cell.angle_gamma   90.00
#
_symmetry.space_group_name_H-M   'P 1'
#
loop_
_entity.id
_entity.type
_entity.pdbx_description
1 polymer ?
#
loop_
_entity_poly.entity_id
_entity_poly.type
_entity_poly.pdbx_seq_one_letter_code
_entity_poly.pdbx_strand_id
1 'polypeptide(L)'
;DVFANYGRILSDYVFLKDFKNGSLKKYVNIKGNNYLEEIKNQNKKVVFVSGHFNNFELMAMQLENSGLNIAAIYRPLNNVFLNRIMEKIRLNDICKKQIKKGKSGTRELLQLFKDGYSIALMIDQRVSEGIKSQLFKRSALTTTIPAQLVKKYGVDVVPIYIERKKKIYFKMYVNKPINFKKNVSLEEVTETLNQELEKMILKKPDQWIW
;
A
#
# COMPACT_ATOMS: atom_id res chain seq x y z
N ASP A 1 -6.87 20.29 0.18
CA ASP A 1 -8.18 19.99 0.73
C ASP A 1 -8.48 18.49 0.57
N VAL A 2 -8.70 17.79 1.69
CA VAL A 2 -8.95 16.34 1.77
C VAL A 2 -10.17 15.94 0.94
N PHE A 3 -11.28 16.68 1.03
CA PHE A 3 -12.50 16.40 0.27
C PHE A 3 -12.29 16.50 -1.24
N ALA A 4 -11.53 17.50 -1.69
CA ALA A 4 -11.20 17.64 -3.11
C ALA A 4 -10.36 16.44 -3.60
N ASN A 5 -9.45 15.91 -2.78
CA ASN A 5 -8.69 14.72 -3.12
C ASN A 5 -9.58 13.48 -3.20
N TYR A 6 -10.52 13.28 -2.27
CA TYR A 6 -11.52 12.22 -2.37
C TYR A 6 -12.37 12.32 -3.64
N GLY A 7 -12.87 13.52 -3.97
CA GLY A 7 -13.63 13.76 -5.20
C GLY A 7 -12.82 13.40 -6.45
N ARG A 8 -11.53 13.74 -6.50
CA ARG A 8 -10.64 13.38 -7.60
C ARG A 8 -10.43 11.86 -7.70
N ILE A 9 -10.25 11.16 -6.57
CA ILE A 9 -10.12 9.70 -6.57
C ILE A 9 -11.38 9.05 -7.13
N LEU A 10 -12.57 9.49 -6.69
CA LEU A 10 -13.83 8.97 -7.20
C LEU A 10 -13.98 9.20 -8.70
N SER A 11 -13.57 10.38 -9.20
CA SER A 11 -13.55 10.66 -10.64
C SER A 11 -12.59 9.76 -11.40
N ASP A 12 -11.44 9.41 -10.80
CA ASP A 12 -10.47 8.53 -11.43
C ASP A 12 -10.96 7.08 -11.57
N TYR A 13 -11.94 6.64 -10.75
CA TYR A 13 -12.49 5.29 -10.84
C TYR A 13 -13.08 4.96 -12.21
N VAL A 14 -13.60 5.96 -12.93
CA VAL A 14 -14.11 5.80 -14.30
C VAL A 14 -13.02 5.33 -15.26
N PHE A 15 -11.76 5.70 -14.99
CA PHE A 15 -10.61 5.44 -15.85
C PHE A 15 -9.72 4.29 -15.37
N LEU A 16 -10.09 3.57 -14.30
CA LEU A 16 -9.25 2.49 -13.76
C LEU A 16 -8.97 1.39 -14.79
N LYS A 17 -9.97 1.03 -15.61
CA LYS A 17 -9.78 0.06 -16.70
C LYS A 17 -8.72 0.50 -17.70
N ASP A 18 -8.71 1.79 -18.05
CA ASP A 18 -7.77 2.36 -19.00
C ASP A 18 -6.34 2.41 -18.44
N PHE A 19 -6.21 2.66 -17.14
CA PHE A 19 -4.93 2.49 -16.45
C PHE A 19 -4.49 1.02 -16.39
N LYS A 20 -5.43 0.09 -16.14
CA LYS A 20 -5.13 -1.35 -16.03
C LYS A 20 -4.71 -1.96 -17.36
N ASN A 21 -5.43 -1.65 -18.45
CA ASN A 21 -5.15 -2.20 -19.78
C ASN A 21 -3.98 -1.51 -20.50
N GLY A 22 -3.41 -0.45 -19.91
CA GLY A 22 -2.26 0.26 -20.43
C GLY A 22 -2.55 1.45 -21.34
N SER A 23 -3.82 1.71 -21.72
CA SER A 23 -4.18 2.87 -22.57
C SER A 23 -3.73 4.20 -21.95
N LEU A 24 -3.73 4.29 -20.62
CA LEU A 24 -3.28 5.46 -19.87
C LEU A 24 -1.88 5.27 -19.21
N LYS A 25 -1.12 4.25 -19.60
CA LYS A 25 0.22 3.95 -19.03
C LYS A 25 1.16 5.15 -19.07
N LYS A 26 1.12 5.96 -20.14
CA LYS A 26 1.95 7.15 -20.30
C LYS A 26 1.76 8.21 -19.21
N TYR A 27 0.65 8.16 -18.49
CA TYR A 27 0.33 9.10 -17.41
C TYR A 27 0.81 8.65 -16.03
N VAL A 28 1.38 7.44 -15.91
CA VAL A 28 1.94 6.93 -14.66
C VAL A 28 3.44 6.67 -14.85
N ASN A 29 4.26 7.47 -14.18
CA ASN A 29 5.71 7.28 -14.16
C ASN A 29 6.11 6.62 -12.85
N ILE A 30 6.91 5.54 -12.90
CA ILE A 30 7.41 4.83 -11.73
C ILE A 30 8.89 5.10 -11.54
N LYS A 31 9.24 5.80 -10.46
CA LYS A 31 10.62 5.97 -10.01
C LYS A 31 10.98 4.84 -9.05
N GLY A 32 12.10 4.16 -9.27
CA GLY A 32 12.53 2.99 -8.49
C GLY A 32 11.98 1.67 -9.05
N ASN A 33 11.63 1.63 -10.34
CA ASN A 33 11.18 0.41 -11.03
C ASN A 33 12.22 -0.72 -10.96
N ASN A 34 13.52 -0.37 -10.89
CA ASN A 34 14.60 -1.34 -10.69
C ASN A 34 14.42 -2.21 -9.43
N TYR A 35 13.86 -1.66 -8.34
CA TYR A 35 13.56 -2.45 -7.15
C TYR A 35 12.43 -3.46 -7.39
N LEU A 36 11.41 -3.12 -8.18
CA LEU A 36 10.34 -4.06 -8.55
C LEU A 36 10.89 -5.18 -9.43
N GLU A 37 11.74 -4.85 -10.38
CA GLU A 37 12.42 -5.83 -11.25
C GLU A 37 13.34 -6.76 -10.44
N GLU A 38 14.09 -6.23 -9.49
CA GLU A 38 14.94 -7.01 -8.59
C GLU A 38 14.10 -7.99 -7.75
N ILE A 39 13.02 -7.51 -7.11
CA ILE A 39 12.12 -8.33 -6.31
C ILE A 39 11.53 -9.45 -7.16
N LYS A 40 11.09 -9.14 -8.39
CA LYS A 40 10.53 -10.10 -9.33
C LYS A 40 11.55 -11.14 -9.77
N ASN A 41 12.74 -10.71 -10.23
CA ASN A 41 13.77 -11.59 -10.75
C ASN A 41 14.32 -12.54 -9.69
N GLN A 42 14.38 -12.08 -8.43
CA GLN A 42 14.79 -12.89 -7.29
C GLN A 42 13.64 -13.71 -6.67
N ASN A 43 12.42 -13.58 -7.22
CA ASN A 43 11.21 -14.20 -6.69
C ASN A 43 11.02 -13.94 -5.18
N LYS A 44 11.38 -12.75 -4.72
CA LYS A 44 11.30 -12.36 -3.32
C LYS A 44 9.86 -11.99 -2.94
N LYS A 45 9.48 -12.37 -1.72
CA LYS A 45 8.28 -11.85 -1.06
C LYS A 45 8.68 -10.66 -0.20
N VAL A 46 7.94 -9.58 -0.31
CA VAL A 46 8.16 -8.35 0.47
C VAL A 46 6.85 -7.81 1.02
N VAL A 47 6.95 -6.83 1.92
CA VAL A 47 5.80 -6.10 2.42
C VAL A 47 5.85 -4.67 1.86
N PHE A 48 4.92 -4.32 0.99
CA PHE A 48 4.76 -2.95 0.53
C PHE A 48 3.93 -2.15 1.53
N VAL A 49 4.45 -1.01 1.96
CA VAL A 49 3.75 -0.11 2.90
C VAL A 49 3.58 1.28 2.32
N SER A 50 2.45 1.90 2.61
CA SER A 50 2.13 3.26 2.18
C SER A 50 1.16 3.94 3.14
N GLY A 51 0.82 5.19 2.84
CA GLY A 51 -0.34 5.90 3.37
C GLY A 51 -1.37 6.17 2.28
N HIS A 52 -2.50 6.75 2.66
CA HIS A 52 -3.57 7.14 1.73
C HIS A 52 -3.19 8.44 1.02
N PHE A 53 -2.34 8.33 -0.01
CA PHE A 53 -1.88 9.45 -0.82
C PHE A 53 -2.62 9.49 -2.15
N ASN A 54 -3.24 10.62 -2.48
CA ASN A 54 -3.91 10.86 -3.76
C ASN A 54 -4.65 9.62 -4.29
N ASN A 55 -4.42 9.17 -5.54
CA ASN A 55 -5.01 7.95 -6.06
C ASN A 55 -4.16 6.72 -5.64
N PHE A 56 -4.30 6.31 -4.38
CA PHE A 56 -3.58 5.17 -3.80
C PHE A 56 -3.96 3.83 -4.43
N GLU A 57 -5.13 3.71 -5.09
CA GLU A 57 -5.54 2.49 -5.78
C GLU A 57 -4.59 2.16 -6.95
N LEU A 58 -4.04 3.18 -7.61
CA LEU A 58 -3.06 2.97 -8.68
C LEU A 58 -1.77 2.31 -8.19
N MET A 59 -1.41 2.43 -6.90
CA MET A 59 -0.19 1.78 -6.38
C MET A 59 -0.30 0.25 -6.46
N ALA A 60 -1.38 -0.33 -5.93
CA ALA A 60 -1.60 -1.78 -5.98
C ALA A 60 -1.72 -2.28 -7.44
N MET A 61 -2.39 -1.50 -8.30
CA MET A 61 -2.50 -1.79 -9.73
C MET A 61 -1.13 -1.83 -10.40
N GLN A 62 -0.28 -0.84 -10.15
CA GLN A 62 1.04 -0.78 -10.79
C GLN A 62 1.98 -1.89 -10.28
N LEU A 63 1.90 -2.26 -9.00
CA LEU A 63 2.63 -3.40 -8.48
C LEU A 63 2.22 -4.71 -9.18
N GLU A 64 0.92 -4.95 -9.36
CA GLU A 64 0.43 -6.13 -10.11
C GLU A 64 0.82 -6.07 -11.58
N ASN A 65 0.71 -4.90 -12.23
CA ASN A 65 1.10 -4.71 -13.62
C ASN A 65 2.61 -4.90 -13.86
N SER A 66 3.46 -4.75 -12.82
CA SER A 66 4.88 -5.09 -12.90
C SER A 66 5.16 -6.61 -12.92
N GLY A 67 4.12 -7.41 -12.76
CA GLY A 67 4.19 -8.87 -12.77
C GLY A 67 4.52 -9.49 -11.42
N LEU A 68 4.33 -8.75 -10.33
CA LEU A 68 4.45 -9.26 -8.97
C LEU A 68 3.12 -9.89 -8.51
N ASN A 69 3.21 -10.97 -7.74
CA ASN A 69 2.07 -11.54 -7.03
C ASN A 69 1.78 -10.68 -5.80
N ILE A 70 0.70 -9.90 -5.85
CA ILE A 70 0.34 -8.94 -4.80
C ILE A 70 -1.00 -9.33 -4.17
N ALA A 71 -1.06 -9.24 -2.84
CA ALA A 71 -2.30 -9.29 -2.08
C ALA A 71 -2.45 -7.98 -1.28
N ALA A 72 -3.48 -7.20 -1.57
CA ALA A 72 -3.71 -5.90 -0.96
C ALA A 72 -4.71 -5.99 0.20
N ILE A 73 -4.35 -5.43 1.36
CA ILE A 73 -5.25 -5.36 2.51
C ILE A 73 -6.15 -4.14 2.38
N TYR A 74 -7.46 -4.34 2.55
CA TYR A 74 -8.43 -3.26 2.51
C TYR A 74 -9.46 -3.36 3.64
N ARG A 75 -10.07 -2.22 3.98
CA ARG A 75 -11.22 -2.16 4.86
C ARG A 75 -12.49 -2.09 4.03
N PRO A 76 -13.47 -2.99 4.23
CA PRO A 76 -14.77 -2.90 3.59
C PRO A 76 -15.47 -1.56 3.92
N LEU A 77 -16.24 -1.05 2.96
CA LEU A 77 -17.08 0.12 3.20
C LEU A 77 -18.26 -0.24 4.11
N ASN A 78 -18.69 0.70 4.94
CA ASN A 78 -19.84 0.51 5.81
C ASN A 78 -21.16 0.33 5.03
N ASN A 79 -21.27 0.96 3.85
CA ASN A 79 -22.41 0.78 2.96
C ASN A 79 -22.24 -0.54 2.17
N VAL A 80 -23.08 -1.53 2.45
CA VAL A 80 -23.00 -2.89 1.87
C VAL A 80 -23.17 -2.88 0.35
N PHE A 81 -24.03 -2.02 -0.20
CA PHE A 81 -24.26 -1.94 -1.66
C PHE A 81 -23.03 -1.35 -2.36
N LEU A 82 -22.54 -0.22 -1.89
CA LEU A 82 -21.32 0.40 -2.42
C LEU A 82 -20.11 -0.52 -2.24
N ASN A 83 -20.03 -1.24 -1.12
CA ASN A 83 -18.92 -2.15 -0.88
C ASN A 83 -18.85 -3.25 -1.94
N ARG A 84 -19.99 -3.86 -2.33
CA ARG A 84 -20.04 -4.88 -3.40
C ARG A 84 -19.50 -4.35 -4.73
N ILE A 85 -19.92 -3.12 -5.09
CA ILE A 85 -19.44 -2.46 -6.32
C ILE A 85 -17.94 -2.22 -6.24
N MET A 86 -17.46 -1.66 -5.13
CA MET A 86 -16.04 -1.36 -4.93
C MET A 86 -15.17 -2.62 -4.91
N GLU A 87 -15.60 -3.69 -4.25
CA GLU A 87 -14.91 -4.98 -4.25
C GLU A 87 -14.78 -5.53 -5.67
N LYS A 88 -15.85 -5.48 -6.46
CA LYS A 88 -15.83 -5.93 -7.86
C LYS A 88 -14.86 -5.12 -8.71
N ILE A 89 -14.86 -3.81 -8.57
CA ILE A 89 -13.92 -2.93 -9.28
C ILE A 89 -12.47 -3.24 -8.86
N ARG A 90 -12.22 -3.35 -7.55
CA ARG A 90 -10.87 -3.64 -7.04
C ARG A 90 -10.33 -4.96 -7.52
N LEU A 91 -11.13 -6.02 -7.48
CA LEU A 91 -10.73 -7.36 -7.96
C LEU A 91 -10.45 -7.39 -9.46
N ASN A 92 -11.26 -6.68 -10.25
CA ASN A 92 -11.12 -6.69 -11.70
C ASN A 92 -10.05 -5.72 -12.21
N ASP A 93 -10.03 -4.50 -11.66
CA ASP A 93 -9.31 -3.38 -12.26
C ASP A 93 -8.09 -2.93 -11.44
N ILE A 94 -7.94 -3.36 -10.18
CA ILE A 94 -6.83 -2.92 -9.33
C ILE A 94 -5.88 -4.07 -8.98
N CYS A 95 -6.31 -5.01 -8.16
CA CYS A 95 -5.48 -6.11 -7.71
C CYS A 95 -6.35 -7.36 -7.48
N LYS A 96 -5.97 -8.48 -8.09
CA LYS A 96 -6.75 -9.74 -8.09
C LYS A 96 -6.93 -10.36 -6.71
N LYS A 97 -6.00 -10.13 -5.80
CA LYS A 97 -6.09 -10.65 -4.42
C LYS A 97 -6.30 -9.49 -3.45
N GLN A 98 -7.48 -9.49 -2.82
CA GLN A 98 -7.91 -8.48 -1.86
C GLN A 98 -8.21 -9.14 -0.53
N ILE A 99 -7.50 -8.75 0.53
CA ILE A 99 -7.63 -9.31 1.88
C ILE A 99 -8.48 -8.36 2.73
N LYS A 100 -9.61 -8.83 3.25
CA LYS A 100 -10.44 -8.04 4.18
C LYS A 100 -9.73 -7.89 5.52
N LYS A 101 -9.65 -6.66 6.03
CA LYS A 101 -9.13 -6.41 7.37
C LYS A 101 -9.99 -7.12 8.43
N GLY A 102 -9.36 -7.79 9.39
CA GLY A 102 -10.02 -8.51 10.50
C GLY A 102 -9.43 -9.89 10.74
N LYS A 103 -9.98 -10.63 11.71
CA LYS A 103 -9.45 -11.96 12.13
C LYS A 103 -9.40 -12.99 10.98
N SER A 104 -10.41 -13.04 10.13
CA SER A 104 -10.42 -13.91 8.94
C SER A 104 -9.34 -13.52 7.94
N GLY A 105 -9.17 -12.22 7.70
CA GLY A 105 -8.16 -11.69 6.80
C GLY A 105 -6.73 -11.99 7.26
N THR A 106 -6.46 -12.07 8.56
CA THR A 106 -5.14 -12.44 9.06
C THR A 106 -4.75 -13.87 8.65
N ARG A 107 -5.68 -14.81 8.68
CA ARG A 107 -5.42 -16.19 8.20
C ARG A 107 -5.16 -16.22 6.70
N GLU A 108 -6.00 -15.54 5.94
CA GLU A 108 -5.86 -15.40 4.48
C GLU A 108 -4.53 -14.76 4.10
N LEU A 109 -4.13 -13.67 4.79
CA LEU A 109 -2.84 -13.01 4.62
C LEU A 109 -1.68 -13.99 4.77
N LEU A 110 -1.68 -14.76 5.87
CA LEU A 110 -0.60 -15.72 6.15
C LEU A 110 -0.55 -16.85 5.10
N GLN A 111 -1.71 -17.29 4.60
CA GLN A 111 -1.79 -18.30 3.55
C GLN A 111 -1.25 -17.74 2.24
N LEU A 112 -1.76 -16.59 1.77
CA LEU A 112 -1.29 -15.95 0.54
C LEU A 112 0.21 -15.62 0.59
N PHE A 113 0.70 -15.18 1.77
CA PHE A 113 2.13 -14.94 1.95
C PHE A 113 2.95 -16.24 1.81
N LYS A 114 2.48 -17.38 2.31
CA LYS A 114 3.11 -18.69 2.11
C LYS A 114 3.07 -19.10 0.64
N ASP A 115 1.97 -18.82 -0.06
CA ASP A 115 1.75 -19.13 -1.47
C ASP A 115 2.53 -18.21 -2.44
N GLY A 116 3.43 -17.36 -1.91
CA GLY A 116 4.35 -16.56 -2.73
C GLY A 116 3.87 -15.14 -3.02
N TYR A 117 2.78 -14.68 -2.39
CA TYR A 117 2.32 -13.30 -2.56
C TYR A 117 3.08 -12.33 -1.66
N SER A 118 3.44 -11.17 -2.21
CA SER A 118 3.83 -9.99 -1.42
C SER A 118 2.58 -9.30 -0.89
N ILE A 119 2.67 -8.72 0.30
CA ILE A 119 1.53 -8.05 0.96
C ILE A 119 1.65 -6.55 0.78
N ALA A 120 0.57 -5.90 0.36
CA ALA A 120 0.49 -4.44 0.28
C ALA A 120 -0.56 -3.90 1.26
N LEU A 121 -0.19 -2.90 2.07
CA LEU A 121 -1.10 -2.29 3.04
C LEU A 121 -0.78 -0.83 3.34
N MET A 122 -1.82 -0.09 3.75
CA MET A 122 -1.70 1.27 4.29
C MET A 122 -1.47 1.21 5.80
N ILE A 123 -0.54 2.03 6.30
CA ILE A 123 -0.14 2.03 7.73
C ILE A 123 -0.52 3.33 8.46
N ASP A 124 -1.14 4.28 7.79
CA ASP A 124 -1.48 5.61 8.30
C ASP A 124 -2.82 5.70 9.04
N GLN A 125 -3.56 4.61 9.13
CA GLN A 125 -4.83 4.56 9.85
C GLN A 125 -4.66 3.99 11.25
N ARG A 126 -5.29 4.64 12.23
CA ARG A 126 -5.40 4.11 13.59
C ARG A 126 -6.02 2.71 13.59
N VAL A 127 -5.43 1.80 14.34
CA VAL A 127 -5.94 0.45 14.55
C VAL A 127 -6.04 0.13 16.05
N SER A 128 -7.17 -0.42 16.50
CA SER A 128 -7.41 -0.74 17.92
C SER A 128 -6.41 -1.76 18.48
N GLU A 129 -5.95 -2.69 17.64
CA GLU A 129 -5.01 -3.76 17.97
C GLU A 129 -3.55 -3.38 17.67
N GLY A 130 -3.29 -2.09 17.40
CA GLY A 130 -1.96 -1.57 17.13
C GLY A 130 -1.16 -1.33 18.40
N ILE A 131 0.12 -1.04 18.21
CA ILE A 131 0.99 -0.56 19.29
C ILE A 131 1.13 0.96 19.24
N LYS A 132 1.43 1.57 20.39
CA LYS A 132 1.77 2.99 20.46
C LYS A 132 3.15 3.20 19.84
N SER A 133 3.21 4.02 18.81
CA SER A 133 4.45 4.44 18.16
C SER A 133 4.38 5.93 17.83
N GLN A 134 5.53 6.57 17.62
CA GLN A 134 5.56 8.00 17.31
C GLN A 134 5.20 8.24 15.83
N LEU A 135 4.34 9.24 15.61
CA LEU A 135 4.05 9.81 14.29
C LEU A 135 3.96 11.34 14.47
N PHE A 136 4.84 12.09 13.82
CA PHE A 136 5.00 13.54 14.02
C PHE A 136 5.12 13.95 15.51
N LYS A 137 5.96 13.22 16.26
CA LYS A 137 6.18 13.41 17.71
C LYS A 137 4.91 13.24 18.56
N ARG A 138 3.85 12.62 18.02
CA ARG A 138 2.63 12.28 18.72
C ARG A 138 2.45 10.78 18.80
N SER A 139 1.92 10.29 19.91
CA SER A 139 1.62 8.85 20.05
C SER A 139 0.44 8.46 19.16
N ALA A 140 0.68 7.51 18.25
CA ALA A 140 -0.31 6.95 17.35
C ALA A 140 -0.40 5.43 17.52
N LEU A 141 -1.62 4.88 17.44
CA LEU A 141 -1.83 3.43 17.42
C LEU A 141 -1.61 2.92 15.99
N THR A 142 -0.45 2.32 15.75
CA THR A 142 -0.01 1.87 14.42
C THR A 142 -0.13 0.35 14.30
N THR A 143 -0.49 -0.12 13.12
CA THR A 143 -0.58 -1.56 12.82
C THR A 143 0.77 -2.25 12.92
N THR A 144 0.79 -3.44 13.52
CA THR A 144 1.99 -4.28 13.64
C THR A 144 2.12 -5.33 12.53
N ILE A 145 1.19 -5.38 11.58
CA ILE A 145 1.21 -6.41 10.52
C ILE A 145 2.56 -6.47 9.79
N PRO A 146 3.14 -5.36 9.30
CA PRO A 146 4.45 -5.40 8.66
C PRO A 146 5.54 -5.93 9.59
N ALA A 147 5.57 -5.44 10.83
CA ALA A 147 6.56 -5.85 11.83
C ALA A 147 6.47 -7.33 12.19
N GLN A 148 5.24 -7.88 12.27
CA GLN A 148 5.03 -9.32 12.49
C GLN A 148 5.54 -10.17 11.32
N LEU A 149 5.34 -9.73 10.07
CA LEU A 149 5.86 -10.42 8.90
C LEU A 149 7.38 -10.37 8.84
N VAL A 150 7.98 -9.21 9.12
CA VAL A 150 9.45 -9.06 9.25
C VAL A 150 9.99 -10.02 10.30
N LYS A 151 9.45 -9.99 11.52
CA LYS A 151 9.94 -10.82 12.63
C LYS A 151 9.80 -12.32 12.34
N LYS A 152 8.70 -12.72 11.71
CA LYS A 152 8.41 -14.14 11.46
C LYS A 152 9.14 -14.71 10.26
N TYR A 153 9.32 -13.92 9.21
CA TYR A 153 9.80 -14.42 7.92
C TYR A 153 11.09 -13.74 7.43
N GLY A 154 11.60 -12.73 8.13
CA GLY A 154 12.83 -12.01 7.74
C GLY A 154 12.71 -11.27 6.40
N VAL A 155 11.52 -10.77 6.08
CA VAL A 155 11.25 -10.12 4.78
C VAL A 155 11.55 -8.63 4.79
N ASP A 156 11.91 -8.12 3.64
CA ASP A 156 12.11 -6.69 3.43
C ASP A 156 10.77 -5.94 3.40
N VAL A 157 10.81 -4.69 3.84
CA VAL A 157 9.67 -3.77 3.71
C VAL A 157 10.00 -2.70 2.68
N VAL A 158 9.10 -2.48 1.73
CA VAL A 158 9.28 -1.55 0.62
C VAL A 158 8.29 -0.40 0.77
N PRO A 159 8.72 0.80 1.19
CA PRO A 159 7.86 1.96 1.22
C PRO A 159 7.52 2.41 -0.21
N ILE A 160 6.24 2.61 -0.48
CA ILE A 160 5.74 3.12 -1.77
C ILE A 160 4.91 4.37 -1.56
N TYR A 161 4.95 5.26 -2.51
CA TYR A 161 4.26 6.54 -2.46
C TYR A 161 3.80 6.96 -3.85
N ILE A 162 2.63 7.57 -3.96
CA ILE A 162 2.12 8.11 -5.21
C ILE A 162 1.72 9.58 -5.04
N GLU A 163 2.05 10.39 -6.02
CA GLU A 163 1.61 11.78 -6.11
C GLU A 163 1.02 12.09 -7.47
N ARG A 164 0.01 12.93 -7.50
CA ARG A 164 -0.50 13.56 -8.71
C ARG A 164 0.35 14.79 -9.01
N LYS A 165 1.01 14.81 -10.14
CA LYS A 165 1.84 15.95 -10.58
C LYS A 165 0.97 17.04 -11.20
N LYS A 166 0.12 16.69 -12.15
CA LYS A 166 -0.74 17.63 -12.86
C LYS A 166 -1.88 16.87 -13.53
N LYS A 167 -3.12 17.30 -13.32
CA LYS A 167 -4.31 16.67 -13.91
C LYS A 167 -4.31 15.16 -13.70
N ILE A 168 -4.07 14.36 -14.76
CA ILE A 168 -4.08 12.90 -14.77
C ILE A 168 -2.67 12.30 -14.74
N TYR A 169 -1.60 13.10 -14.57
CA TYR A 169 -0.23 12.61 -14.49
C TYR A 169 0.11 12.23 -13.05
N PHE A 170 0.52 11.00 -12.88
CA PHE A 170 0.93 10.44 -11.60
C PHE A 170 2.40 10.06 -11.61
N LYS A 171 3.05 10.20 -10.47
CA LYS A 171 4.38 9.68 -10.22
C LYS A 171 4.35 8.79 -8.99
N MET A 172 4.61 7.51 -9.21
CA MET A 172 4.78 6.53 -8.16
C MET A 172 6.25 6.39 -7.81
N TYR A 173 6.56 6.33 -6.53
CA TYR A 173 7.90 6.09 -6.03
C TYR A 173 7.93 4.76 -5.32
N VAL A 174 8.84 3.91 -5.74
CA VAL A 174 9.21 2.68 -5.03
C VAL A 174 10.54 2.99 -4.36
N ASN A 175 10.53 3.09 -3.04
CA ASN A 175 11.72 3.40 -2.29
C ASN A 175 12.60 2.14 -2.14
N LYS A 176 13.86 2.34 -1.75
CA LYS A 176 14.78 1.24 -1.47
C LYS A 176 14.17 0.30 -0.41
N PRO A 177 14.20 -1.02 -0.63
CA PRO A 177 13.79 -1.99 0.39
C PRO A 177 14.55 -1.79 1.70
N ILE A 178 13.83 -1.84 2.82
CA ILE A 178 14.38 -1.77 4.17
C ILE A 178 14.56 -3.20 4.65
N ASN A 179 15.80 -3.56 4.91
CA ASN A 179 16.15 -4.84 5.52
C ASN A 179 16.33 -4.65 7.02
N PHE A 180 15.71 -5.50 7.81
CA PHE A 180 15.78 -5.47 9.26
C PHE A 180 16.67 -6.59 9.80
N LYS A 181 17.35 -6.34 10.91
CA LYS A 181 18.13 -7.36 11.61
C LYS A 181 17.22 -8.49 12.13
N LYS A 182 17.75 -9.70 12.20
CA LYS A 182 16.99 -10.91 12.59
C LYS A 182 16.29 -10.79 13.96
N ASN A 183 16.87 -10.04 14.89
CA ASN A 183 16.35 -9.89 16.27
C ASN A 183 15.66 -8.53 16.50
N VAL A 184 15.20 -7.85 15.45
CA VAL A 184 14.52 -6.57 15.55
C VAL A 184 13.20 -6.71 16.35
N SER A 185 12.88 -5.73 17.19
CA SER A 185 11.60 -5.69 17.91
C SER A 185 10.45 -5.23 17.02
N LEU A 186 9.20 -5.53 17.42
CA LEU A 186 8.03 -5.02 16.71
C LEU A 186 7.94 -3.50 16.76
N GLU A 187 8.34 -2.95 17.91
CA GLU A 187 8.37 -1.51 18.18
C GLU A 187 9.34 -0.79 17.25
N GLU A 188 10.57 -1.30 17.13
CA GLU A 188 11.61 -0.71 16.27
C GLU A 188 11.21 -0.72 14.80
N VAL A 189 10.65 -1.84 14.30
CA VAL A 189 10.14 -1.90 12.93
C VAL A 189 9.00 -0.90 12.73
N THR A 190 8.02 -0.88 13.65
CA THR A 190 6.87 0.01 13.54
C THR A 190 7.26 1.48 13.57
N GLU A 191 8.21 1.85 14.44
CA GLU A 191 8.72 3.22 14.52
C GLU A 191 9.47 3.62 13.25
N THR A 192 10.34 2.74 12.73
CA THR A 192 11.02 2.96 11.45
C THR A 192 10.03 3.21 10.32
N LEU A 193 8.95 2.43 10.26
CA LEU A 193 7.92 2.58 9.22
C LEU A 193 7.09 3.86 9.39
N ASN A 194 6.82 4.30 10.62
CA ASN A 194 6.19 5.60 10.88
C ASN A 194 7.11 6.76 10.43
N GLN A 195 8.41 6.67 10.68
CA GLN A 195 9.37 7.67 10.19
C GLN A 195 9.42 7.73 8.66
N GLU A 196 9.35 6.58 7.97
CA GLU A 196 9.23 6.55 6.51
C GLU A 196 7.90 7.15 6.03
N LEU A 197 6.81 6.87 6.73
CA LEU A 197 5.51 7.47 6.45
C LEU A 197 5.54 9.01 6.61
N GLU A 198 6.15 9.53 7.67
CA GLU A 198 6.37 10.98 7.87
C GLU A 198 7.10 11.59 6.68
N LYS A 199 8.21 10.97 6.25
CA LYS A 199 8.99 11.44 5.08
C LYS A 199 8.12 11.47 3.81
N MET A 200 7.25 10.49 3.62
CA MET A 200 6.33 10.46 2.49
C MET A 200 5.27 11.55 2.58
N ILE A 201 4.67 11.76 3.75
CA ILE A 201 3.67 12.81 3.99
C ILE A 201 4.27 14.19 3.73
N LEU A 202 5.48 14.45 4.25
CA LEU A 202 6.15 15.75 4.10
C LEU A 202 6.51 16.10 2.64
N LYS A 203 6.56 15.13 1.72
CA LYS A 203 6.79 15.42 0.29
C LYS A 203 5.64 16.21 -0.34
N LYS A 204 4.40 15.86 0.04
CA LYS A 204 3.17 16.47 -0.49
C LYS A 204 2.04 16.33 0.53
N PRO A 205 2.07 17.10 1.64
CA PRO A 205 1.06 16.98 2.71
C PRO A 205 -0.36 17.24 2.23
N ASP A 206 -0.51 18.12 1.23
CA ASP A 206 -1.79 18.47 0.59
C ASP A 206 -2.46 17.30 -0.14
N GLN A 207 -1.71 16.24 -0.44
CA GLN A 207 -2.22 15.03 -1.10
C GLN A 207 -2.41 13.85 -0.16
N TRP A 208 -2.05 13.97 1.09
CA TRP A 208 -2.40 13.00 2.11
C TRP A 208 -3.86 13.19 2.55
N ILE A 209 -4.63 12.13 2.49
CA ILE A 209 -6.08 12.18 2.64
C ILE A 209 -6.55 11.78 4.04
N TRP A 210 -5.64 11.74 4.97
CA TRP A 210 -5.97 11.29 6.31
C TRP A 210 -5.74 12.36 7.39
#